data_616da2b7f2133503e41ea2655ff9d41f
#
_entry.id   616da2b7f2133503e41ea2655ff9d41f
#
_cell.length_a   1.000
_cell.length_b   1.000
_cell.length_c   1.000
_cell.angle_alpha   90.00
_cell.angle_beta   90.00
_cell.angle_gamma   90.00
#
_symmetry.space_group_name_H-M   'P 1'
#
loop_
_entity.id
_entity.type
_entity.pdbx_description
1 polymer ?
#
loop_
_entity_poly.entity_id
_entity_poly.type
_entity_poly.pdbx_seq_one_letter_code
_entity_poly.pdbx_strand_id
1 'polypeptide(L)'
;MTSMIDTIHEHSSGSFPCSTPVFVPHPTDNDATSHHAKPQGLLLIWDAPNLDMGLGAILGGRPTAAYRPRFDAIGRWLLDRSQQLSEQLETRIEPEATVFTNVAPGGADVVRPWVEALRNVGFAVFAKPKLDDDTDVDPDMLAHIRRRHSEGVLKGIIVASADGQNFRDELEQLATTGIPTTVLGFHEHASWAVASETLEFVDLEEIPGVFREPLPRISLDNLPEEGAWLQPFRPLSSLLPGRP
;
A
#
# COMPACT_ATOMS: atom_id res chain seq x y z
N MET A 1 15.46 -38.05 62.69
CA MET A 1 16.36 -39.16 62.32
C MET A 1 16.95 -38.80 60.97
N THR A 2 18.20 -38.43 61.01
CA THR A 2 19.33 -38.85 60.17
C THR A 2 19.32 -38.18 58.81
N SER A 3 20.08 -37.15 58.56
CA SER A 3 21.55 -37.02 58.47
C SER A 3 22.10 -37.22 57.07
N MET A 4 22.81 -36.22 56.59
CA MET A 4 24.05 -36.24 55.77
C MET A 4 23.86 -36.43 54.27
N ILE A 5 24.63 -35.83 53.37
CA ILE A 5 25.96 -35.16 53.38
C ILE A 5 26.12 -34.34 52.11
N ASP A 6 26.86 -33.25 52.19
CA ASP A 6 27.48 -32.44 51.15
C ASP A 6 28.18 -33.25 50.05
N THR A 7 28.13 -32.73 48.80
CA THR A 7 29.33 -32.78 47.96
C THR A 7 29.35 -31.60 47.00
N ILE A 8 30.29 -30.72 47.23
CA ILE A 8 30.75 -29.65 46.36
C ILE A 8 31.46 -30.28 45.18
N HIS A 9 31.13 -29.86 43.95
CA HIS A 9 32.09 -29.98 42.83
C HIS A 9 32.12 -28.65 42.06
N GLU A 10 33.22 -27.94 42.29
CA GLU A 10 33.78 -26.93 41.41
C GLU A 10 34.06 -27.52 40.03
N HIS A 11 33.62 -26.90 38.98
CA HIS A 11 34.27 -27.03 37.68
C HIS A 11 34.29 -25.69 36.95
N SER A 12 35.45 -25.11 36.98
CA SER A 12 36.26 -24.62 35.87
C SER A 12 35.57 -23.73 34.82
N SER A 13 35.84 -22.45 34.98
CA SER A 13 35.74 -21.42 33.97
C SER A 13 36.60 -21.73 32.75
N GLY A 14 35.96 -22.15 31.65
CA GLY A 14 36.55 -22.21 30.31
C GLY A 14 36.27 -20.94 29.57
N SER A 15 37.21 -20.01 29.54
CA SER A 15 37.20 -18.84 28.65
C SER A 15 37.47 -19.31 27.22
N PHE A 16 36.45 -19.16 26.34
CA PHE A 16 36.65 -19.29 24.91
C PHE A 16 37.24 -17.99 24.34
N PRO A 17 38.31 -18.04 23.55
CA PRO A 17 38.88 -16.88 22.92
C PRO A 17 37.91 -16.40 21.80
N CYS A 18 37.53 -15.17 21.89
CA CYS A 18 36.80 -14.43 20.84
C CYS A 18 37.76 -14.27 19.64
N SER A 19 37.59 -15.10 18.62
CA SER A 19 38.31 -14.95 17.36
C SER A 19 37.61 -13.86 16.54
N THR A 20 38.19 -12.68 16.51
CA THR A 20 37.85 -11.60 15.56
C THR A 20 38.09 -12.12 14.14
N PRO A 21 37.13 -12.01 13.23
CA PRO A 21 37.39 -12.37 11.84
C PRO A 21 38.37 -11.34 11.24
N VAL A 22 39.53 -11.85 10.81
CA VAL A 22 40.49 -11.08 10.03
C VAL A 22 39.87 -10.80 8.66
N PHE A 23 39.57 -9.55 8.39
CA PHE A 23 39.17 -9.08 7.08
C PHE A 23 40.36 -9.16 6.12
N VAL A 24 40.35 -10.12 5.23
CA VAL A 24 41.32 -10.21 4.13
C VAL A 24 40.75 -9.38 2.97
N PRO A 25 41.39 -8.29 2.56
CA PRO A 25 40.93 -7.56 1.37
C PRO A 25 41.24 -8.41 0.13
N HIS A 26 40.20 -8.72 -0.62
CA HIS A 26 40.35 -9.25 -1.98
C HIS A 26 40.99 -8.23 -2.90
N PRO A 27 41.80 -8.65 -3.89
CA PRO A 27 42.44 -7.73 -4.81
C PRO A 27 41.41 -6.94 -5.58
N THR A 28 41.65 -5.63 -5.66
CA THR A 28 40.91 -4.67 -6.44
C THR A 28 41.02 -5.00 -7.93
N ASP A 29 40.00 -5.64 -8.47
CA ASP A 29 39.76 -5.57 -9.91
C ASP A 29 39.20 -4.18 -10.21
N ASN A 30 40.07 -3.37 -10.80
CA ASN A 30 39.68 -2.16 -11.53
C ASN A 30 38.86 -2.61 -12.73
N ASP A 31 37.55 -2.66 -12.59
CA ASP A 31 36.68 -2.75 -13.75
C ASP A 31 35.59 -1.69 -13.67
N ALA A 32 35.68 -0.81 -14.65
CA ALA A 32 34.72 0.11 -15.22
C ALA A 32 33.49 0.44 -14.35
N THR A 33 33.38 1.69 -13.97
CA THR A 33 32.16 2.40 -13.56
C THR A 33 30.96 2.01 -14.43
N SER A 34 30.36 0.86 -14.17
CA SER A 34 28.98 0.65 -14.52
C SER A 34 28.16 1.50 -13.55
N HIS A 35 27.75 2.67 -14.00
CA HIS A 35 26.63 3.36 -13.41
C HIS A 35 25.45 2.38 -13.48
N HIS A 36 25.23 1.61 -12.43
CA HIS A 36 23.99 0.84 -12.31
C HIS A 36 22.87 1.88 -12.31
N ALA A 37 22.25 2.05 -13.48
CA ALA A 37 21.05 2.85 -13.61
C ALA A 37 20.07 2.37 -12.53
N LYS A 38 19.52 3.28 -11.72
CA LYS A 38 18.52 2.92 -10.73
C LYS A 38 17.42 2.13 -11.43
N PRO A 39 16.92 1.04 -10.82
CA PRO A 39 15.84 0.26 -11.41
C PRO A 39 14.63 1.16 -11.67
N GLN A 40 14.09 1.04 -12.86
CA GLN A 40 12.87 1.76 -13.26
C GLN A 40 11.66 1.06 -12.65
N GLY A 41 10.69 1.81 -12.15
CA GLY A 41 9.63 1.27 -11.32
C GLY A 41 8.21 1.58 -11.82
N LEU A 42 7.32 0.60 -11.63
CA LEU A 42 5.88 0.79 -11.55
C LEU A 42 5.50 0.90 -10.07
N LEU A 43 5.07 2.09 -9.66
CA LEU A 43 4.77 2.41 -8.28
C LEU A 43 3.27 2.26 -7.99
N LEU A 44 2.92 1.39 -7.05
CA LEU A 44 1.60 1.36 -6.43
C LEU A 44 1.66 2.12 -5.10
N ILE A 45 0.78 3.10 -4.94
CA ILE A 45 0.51 3.80 -3.69
C ILE A 45 -0.90 3.49 -3.24
N TRP A 46 -1.03 2.99 -2.03
CA TRP A 46 -2.30 2.59 -1.45
C TRP A 46 -2.65 3.44 -0.24
N ASP A 47 -3.72 4.21 -0.37
CA ASP A 47 -4.36 4.95 0.72
C ASP A 47 -5.32 4.01 1.47
N ALA A 48 -4.82 3.40 2.53
CA ALA A 48 -5.59 2.39 3.24
C ALA A 48 -6.78 2.97 4.02
N PRO A 49 -6.68 4.12 4.71
CA PRO A 49 -7.82 4.73 5.38
C PRO A 49 -8.95 5.12 4.43
N ASN A 50 -8.63 5.76 3.32
CA ASN A 50 -9.63 6.21 2.37
C ASN A 50 -10.32 5.03 1.67
N LEU A 51 -9.55 4.00 1.27
CA LEU A 51 -10.11 2.80 0.68
C LEU A 51 -11.05 2.05 1.63
N ASP A 52 -10.69 1.94 2.93
CA ASP A 52 -11.55 1.36 3.96
C ASP A 52 -12.85 2.19 4.16
N MET A 53 -12.78 3.52 4.07
CA MET A 53 -13.96 4.39 4.15
C MET A 53 -14.89 4.19 2.95
N GLY A 54 -14.34 4.16 1.73
CA GLY A 54 -15.13 3.89 0.53
C GLY A 54 -15.77 2.52 0.54
N LEU A 55 -15.04 1.50 0.93
CA LEU A 55 -15.57 0.16 1.10
C LEU A 55 -16.67 0.12 2.18
N GLY A 56 -16.49 0.85 3.27
CA GLY A 56 -17.50 0.99 4.32
C GLY A 56 -18.79 1.62 3.83
N ALA A 57 -18.72 2.60 2.94
CA ALA A 57 -19.88 3.22 2.32
C ALA A 57 -20.65 2.22 1.42
N ILE A 58 -19.94 1.38 0.67
CA ILE A 58 -20.54 0.32 -0.16
C ILE A 58 -21.23 -0.74 0.71
N LEU A 59 -20.59 -1.15 1.80
CA LEU A 59 -21.10 -2.19 2.70
C LEU A 59 -22.19 -1.69 3.68
N GLY A 60 -22.39 -0.38 3.79
CA GLY A 60 -23.27 0.23 4.78
C GLY A 60 -22.73 0.16 6.22
N GLY A 61 -21.44 -0.06 6.41
CA GLY A 61 -20.81 -0.15 7.73
C GLY A 61 -19.30 -0.42 7.66
N ARG A 62 -18.66 -0.50 8.82
CA ARG A 62 -17.21 -0.71 8.90
C ARG A 62 -16.80 -2.06 8.28
N PRO A 63 -15.85 -2.09 7.33
CA PRO A 63 -15.40 -3.33 6.72
C PRO A 63 -14.79 -4.29 7.73
N THR A 64 -15.19 -5.55 7.67
CA THR A 64 -14.50 -6.62 8.38
C THR A 64 -13.34 -7.15 7.54
N ALA A 65 -12.46 -7.94 8.14
CA ALA A 65 -11.33 -8.56 7.42
C ALA A 65 -11.78 -9.46 6.24
N ALA A 66 -13.02 -9.97 6.26
CA ALA A 66 -13.56 -10.80 5.19
C ALA A 66 -13.85 -10.02 3.90
N TYR A 67 -14.24 -8.76 4.05
CA TYR A 67 -14.59 -7.88 2.94
C TYR A 67 -13.44 -6.98 2.47
N ARG A 68 -12.32 -6.94 3.20
CA ARG A 68 -11.16 -6.16 2.76
C ARG A 68 -10.48 -6.80 1.57
N PRO A 69 -9.94 -5.96 0.66
CA PRO A 69 -9.18 -6.45 -0.48
C PRO A 69 -8.02 -7.34 -0.05
N ARG A 70 -7.81 -8.41 -0.77
CA ARG A 70 -6.67 -9.30 -0.57
C ARG A 70 -5.42 -8.68 -1.18
N PHE A 71 -4.51 -8.24 -0.33
CA PHE A 71 -3.27 -7.59 -0.77
C PHE A 71 -2.34 -8.54 -1.55
N ASP A 72 -2.40 -9.85 -1.32
CA ASP A 72 -1.68 -10.83 -2.15
C ASP A 72 -2.22 -10.89 -3.59
N ALA A 73 -3.52 -10.69 -3.79
CA ALA A 73 -4.13 -10.60 -5.11
C ALA A 73 -3.72 -9.30 -5.81
N ILE A 74 -3.76 -8.17 -5.09
CA ILE A 74 -3.26 -6.87 -5.60
C ILE A 74 -1.78 -6.97 -5.97
N GLY A 75 -0.96 -7.62 -5.12
CA GLY A 75 0.46 -7.83 -5.40
C GLY A 75 0.71 -8.63 -6.68
N ARG A 76 -0.03 -9.73 -6.92
CA ARG A 76 0.06 -10.49 -8.17
C ARG A 76 -0.37 -9.65 -9.38
N TRP A 77 -1.47 -8.94 -9.27
CA TRP A 77 -1.93 -8.03 -10.32
C TRP A 77 -0.88 -6.96 -10.65
N LEU A 78 -0.22 -6.38 -9.63
CA LEU A 78 0.86 -5.41 -9.84
C LEU A 78 2.07 -6.03 -10.56
N LEU A 79 2.42 -7.28 -10.24
CA LEU A 79 3.47 -8.02 -10.95
C LEU A 79 3.13 -8.18 -12.43
N ASP A 80 1.90 -8.58 -12.74
CA ASP A 80 1.42 -8.74 -14.12
C ASP A 80 1.43 -7.41 -14.88
N ARG A 81 0.98 -6.31 -14.23
CA ARG A 81 1.04 -4.95 -14.80
C ARG A 81 2.48 -4.49 -15.05
N SER A 82 3.39 -4.79 -14.13
CA SER A 82 4.83 -4.47 -14.27
C SER A 82 5.46 -5.22 -15.43
N GLN A 83 5.10 -6.49 -15.63
CA GLN A 83 5.55 -7.27 -16.76
C GLN A 83 5.03 -6.70 -18.09
N GLN A 84 3.73 -6.38 -18.17
CA GLN A 84 3.12 -5.76 -19.37
C GLN A 84 3.82 -4.44 -19.72
N LEU A 85 4.09 -3.60 -18.72
CA LEU A 85 4.78 -2.33 -18.93
C LEU A 85 6.24 -2.55 -19.37
N SER A 86 6.90 -3.58 -18.83
CA SER A 86 8.26 -3.95 -19.24
C SER A 86 8.33 -4.37 -20.72
N GLU A 87 7.34 -5.11 -21.18
CA GLU A 87 7.20 -5.54 -22.59
C GLU A 87 6.93 -4.32 -23.50
N GLN A 88 6.03 -3.41 -23.07
CA GLN A 88 5.70 -2.20 -23.84
C GLN A 88 6.88 -1.23 -23.99
N LEU A 89 7.69 -1.09 -22.93
CA LEU A 89 8.82 -0.16 -22.90
C LEU A 89 10.16 -0.81 -23.29
N GLU A 90 10.15 -2.11 -23.62
CA GLU A 90 11.34 -2.90 -23.92
C GLU A 90 12.46 -2.74 -22.85
N THR A 91 12.05 -2.58 -21.60
CA THR A 91 12.96 -2.39 -20.47
C THR A 91 12.40 -3.04 -19.21
N ARG A 92 13.29 -3.46 -18.32
CA ARG A 92 12.85 -4.07 -17.05
C ARG A 92 12.24 -3.02 -16.13
N ILE A 93 10.98 -3.22 -15.77
CA ILE A 93 10.25 -2.40 -14.80
C ILE A 93 10.06 -3.22 -13.53
N GLU A 94 10.50 -2.70 -12.41
CA GLU A 94 10.34 -3.33 -11.10
C GLU A 94 9.04 -2.86 -10.45
N PRO A 95 8.20 -3.77 -9.93
CA PRO A 95 7.02 -3.39 -9.17
C PRO A 95 7.43 -2.88 -7.78
N GLU A 96 6.87 -1.77 -7.37
CA GLU A 96 7.04 -1.20 -6.03
C GLU A 96 5.67 -0.88 -5.45
N ALA A 97 5.39 -1.33 -4.23
CA ALA A 97 4.12 -1.07 -3.57
C ALA A 97 4.34 -0.48 -2.18
N THR A 98 3.70 0.63 -1.90
CA THR A 98 3.71 1.31 -0.61
C THR A 98 2.29 1.56 -0.14
N VAL A 99 1.98 1.09 1.07
CA VAL A 99 0.71 1.34 1.74
C VAL A 99 0.90 2.44 2.77
N PHE A 100 0.01 3.42 2.74
CA PHE A 100 -0.03 4.52 3.70
C PHE A 100 -1.18 4.30 4.68
N THR A 101 -0.93 4.53 5.95
CA THR A 101 -1.94 4.36 6.98
C THR A 101 -1.71 5.27 8.18
N ASN A 102 -2.80 5.62 8.85
CA ASN A 102 -2.76 6.28 10.15
C ASN A 102 -2.89 5.27 11.28
N VAL A 103 -2.16 5.50 12.37
CA VAL A 103 -2.23 4.69 13.58
C VAL A 103 -2.75 5.54 14.73
N ALA A 104 -3.96 5.23 15.19
CA ALA A 104 -4.55 5.92 16.33
C ALA A 104 -3.73 5.69 17.62
N PRO A 105 -3.76 6.62 18.59
CA PRO A 105 -3.14 6.42 19.89
C PRO A 105 -3.60 5.08 20.51
N GLY A 106 -2.65 4.25 20.94
CA GLY A 106 -2.95 2.91 21.49
C GLY A 106 -3.39 1.87 20.46
N GLY A 107 -3.50 2.21 19.17
CA GLY A 107 -3.96 1.31 18.11
C GLY A 107 -2.87 0.42 17.50
N ALA A 108 -1.63 0.55 17.91
CA ALA A 108 -0.50 -0.16 17.31
C ALA A 108 -0.68 -1.68 17.29
N ASP A 109 -1.14 -2.27 18.38
CA ASP A 109 -1.33 -3.72 18.48
C ASP A 109 -2.49 -4.25 17.61
N VAL A 110 -3.48 -3.39 17.34
CA VAL A 110 -4.60 -3.73 16.45
C VAL A 110 -4.15 -3.73 14.98
N VAL A 111 -3.28 -2.79 14.61
CA VAL A 111 -2.80 -2.61 13.23
C VAL A 111 -1.62 -3.53 12.90
N ARG A 112 -0.80 -3.90 13.90
CA ARG A 112 0.41 -4.70 13.74
C ARG A 112 0.24 -5.96 12.89
N PRO A 113 -0.74 -6.86 13.12
CA PRO A 113 -0.86 -8.09 12.33
C PRO A 113 -1.11 -7.80 10.84
N TRP A 114 -1.87 -6.75 10.54
CA TRP A 114 -2.13 -6.33 9.18
C TRP A 114 -0.89 -5.73 8.51
N VAL A 115 -0.15 -4.88 9.20
CA VAL A 115 1.12 -4.31 8.73
C VAL A 115 2.14 -5.41 8.45
N GLU A 116 2.28 -6.37 9.35
CA GLU A 116 3.20 -7.50 9.18
C GLU A 116 2.80 -8.39 8.00
N ALA A 117 1.50 -8.61 7.81
CA ALA A 117 1.00 -9.38 6.67
C ALA A 117 1.29 -8.68 5.33
N LEU A 118 1.10 -7.36 5.23
CA LEU A 118 1.49 -6.58 4.05
C LEU A 118 2.98 -6.68 3.77
N ARG A 119 3.82 -6.50 4.78
CA ARG A 119 5.27 -6.58 4.65
C ARG A 119 5.75 -7.97 4.24
N ASN A 120 5.08 -9.03 4.69
CA ASN A 120 5.39 -10.40 4.30
C ASN A 120 5.07 -10.68 2.83
N VAL A 121 4.13 -9.96 2.23
CA VAL A 121 3.82 -10.05 0.79
C VAL A 121 4.77 -9.18 -0.06
N GLY A 122 5.50 -8.26 0.56
CA GLY A 122 6.46 -7.40 -0.11
C GLY A 122 6.03 -5.93 -0.25
N PHE A 123 4.97 -5.50 0.42
CA PHE A 123 4.57 -4.11 0.46
C PHE A 123 5.40 -3.34 1.49
N ALA A 124 5.90 -2.17 1.14
CA ALA A 124 6.34 -1.18 2.11
C ALA A 124 5.12 -0.58 2.83
N VAL A 125 5.28 -0.22 4.09
CA VAL A 125 4.19 0.43 4.85
C VAL A 125 4.72 1.71 5.48
N PHE A 126 4.10 2.82 5.12
CA PHE A 126 4.27 4.10 5.80
C PHE A 126 3.16 4.26 6.84
N ALA A 127 3.53 4.25 8.11
CA ALA A 127 2.59 4.38 9.22
C ALA A 127 2.80 5.71 9.93
N LYS A 128 1.77 6.56 9.95
CA LYS A 128 1.79 7.89 10.58
C LYS A 128 0.96 7.89 11.86
N PRO A 129 1.48 8.37 12.99
CA PRO A 129 0.65 8.53 14.18
C PRO A 129 -0.50 9.51 13.90
N LYS A 130 -1.73 9.12 14.25
CA LYS A 130 -2.89 10.01 14.19
C LYS A 130 -2.90 10.89 15.44
N LEU A 131 -2.45 12.13 15.31
CA LEU A 131 -2.34 13.06 16.43
C LEU A 131 -3.64 13.81 16.70
N ASP A 132 -4.43 14.04 15.65
CA ASP A 132 -5.71 14.73 15.65
C ASP A 132 -6.62 14.19 14.54
N ASP A 133 -7.81 14.76 14.41
CA ASP A 133 -8.77 14.33 13.39
C ASP A 133 -8.36 14.76 11.97
N ASP A 134 -7.54 15.81 11.85
CA ASP A 134 -7.05 16.36 10.59
C ASP A 134 -5.74 15.70 10.14
N THR A 135 -5.20 14.75 10.91
CA THR A 135 -4.00 14.01 10.51
C THR A 135 -4.26 13.13 9.31
N ASP A 136 -3.68 13.50 8.17
CA ASP A 136 -3.85 12.87 6.87
C ASP A 136 -2.52 12.33 6.33
N VAL A 137 -2.58 11.30 5.49
CA VAL A 137 -1.44 10.71 4.78
C VAL A 137 -1.29 11.21 3.34
N ASP A 138 -2.28 11.90 2.78
CA ASP A 138 -2.24 12.40 1.41
C ASP A 138 -1.00 13.26 1.10
N PRO A 139 -0.59 14.20 1.97
CA PRO A 139 0.63 14.97 1.75
C PRO A 139 1.90 14.10 1.68
N ASP A 140 1.95 13.03 2.47
CA ASP A 140 3.09 12.09 2.48
C ASP A 140 3.08 11.23 1.21
N MET A 141 1.90 10.82 0.74
CA MET A 141 1.71 10.10 -0.52
C MET A 141 2.15 10.95 -1.71
N LEU A 142 1.69 12.20 -1.80
CA LEU A 142 2.10 13.15 -2.84
C LEU A 142 3.61 13.41 -2.80
N ALA A 143 4.19 13.60 -1.61
CA ALA A 143 5.63 13.76 -1.46
C ALA A 143 6.41 12.53 -1.94
N HIS A 144 5.89 11.33 -1.69
CA HIS A 144 6.50 10.08 -2.15
C HIS A 144 6.44 9.98 -3.69
N ILE A 145 5.31 10.28 -4.32
CA ILE A 145 5.14 10.32 -5.78
C ILE A 145 6.18 11.27 -6.40
N ARG A 146 6.22 12.52 -5.94
CA ARG A 146 7.12 13.56 -6.45
C ARG A 146 8.59 13.17 -6.30
N ARG A 147 8.95 12.56 -5.18
CA ARG A 147 10.30 12.05 -4.97
C ARG A 147 10.66 10.99 -6.00
N ARG A 148 9.80 9.98 -6.22
CA ARG A 148 10.07 8.91 -7.19
C ARG A 148 10.14 9.44 -8.62
N HIS A 149 9.29 10.42 -8.94
CA HIS A 149 9.35 11.11 -10.22
C HIS A 149 10.65 11.90 -10.40
N SER A 150 11.05 12.70 -9.39
CA SER A 150 12.28 13.50 -9.43
C SER A 150 13.57 12.66 -9.50
N GLU A 151 13.53 11.44 -8.98
CA GLU A 151 14.64 10.46 -9.11
C GLU A 151 14.77 9.91 -10.54
N GLY A 152 13.82 10.17 -11.43
CA GLY A 152 13.81 9.71 -12.81
C GLY A 152 13.54 8.21 -12.98
N VAL A 153 13.10 7.54 -11.93
CA VAL A 153 12.89 6.08 -11.91
C VAL A 153 11.43 5.67 -12.18
N LEU A 154 10.49 6.61 -12.06
CA LEU A 154 9.06 6.34 -12.21
C LEU A 154 8.70 6.12 -13.69
N LYS A 155 8.19 4.95 -14.03
CA LYS A 155 7.74 4.59 -15.39
C LYS A 155 6.25 4.28 -15.48
N GLY A 156 5.60 4.18 -14.35
CA GLY A 156 4.16 4.07 -14.24
C GLY A 156 3.75 4.28 -12.79
N ILE A 157 2.53 4.71 -12.58
CA ILE A 157 1.97 4.92 -11.24
C ILE A 157 0.54 4.41 -11.15
N ILE A 158 0.24 3.79 -10.03
CA ILE A 158 -1.09 3.33 -9.65
C ILE A 158 -1.40 3.92 -8.28
N VAL A 159 -2.49 4.66 -8.16
CA VAL A 159 -2.97 5.16 -6.87
C VAL A 159 -4.24 4.42 -6.50
N ALA A 160 -4.18 3.64 -5.42
CA ALA A 160 -5.30 2.91 -4.85
C ALA A 160 -5.93 3.75 -3.72
N SER A 161 -7.08 4.36 -4.01
CA SER A 161 -7.86 5.19 -3.10
C SER A 161 -9.33 5.10 -3.48
N ALA A 162 -10.26 5.30 -2.55
CA ALA A 162 -11.67 5.19 -2.87
C ALA A 162 -12.12 6.28 -3.85
N ASP A 163 -11.88 7.54 -3.54
CA ASP A 163 -12.21 8.65 -4.42
C ASP A 163 -10.98 9.27 -5.11
N GLY A 164 -9.81 9.24 -4.50
CA GLY A 164 -8.53 9.67 -5.05
C GLY A 164 -8.48 11.10 -5.59
N GLN A 165 -9.49 11.92 -5.31
CA GLN A 165 -9.64 13.25 -5.91
C GLN A 165 -8.51 14.21 -5.54
N ASN A 166 -7.91 14.05 -4.37
CA ASN A 166 -6.79 14.86 -3.90
C ASN A 166 -5.50 14.63 -4.71
N PHE A 167 -5.43 13.52 -5.46
CA PHE A 167 -4.29 13.19 -6.33
C PHE A 167 -4.48 13.61 -7.78
N ARG A 168 -5.67 14.08 -8.16
CA ARG A 168 -6.07 14.32 -9.54
C ARG A 168 -5.05 15.17 -10.31
N ASP A 169 -4.74 16.35 -9.80
CA ASP A 169 -3.87 17.30 -10.50
C ASP A 169 -2.45 16.73 -10.71
N GLU A 170 -1.91 16.05 -9.71
CA GLU A 170 -0.60 15.40 -9.79
C GLU A 170 -0.60 14.26 -10.81
N LEU A 171 -1.67 13.44 -10.80
CA LEU A 171 -1.80 12.29 -11.69
C LEU A 171 -2.02 12.72 -13.15
N GLU A 172 -2.87 13.72 -13.40
CA GLU A 172 -3.07 14.29 -14.73
C GLU A 172 -1.79 14.93 -15.26
N GLN A 173 -1.02 15.61 -14.40
CA GLN A 173 0.28 16.15 -14.77
C GLN A 173 1.27 15.05 -15.17
N LEU A 174 1.37 13.96 -14.39
CA LEU A 174 2.23 12.83 -14.72
C LEU A 174 1.82 12.17 -16.04
N ALA A 175 0.53 11.98 -16.26
CA ALA A 175 0.00 11.43 -17.50
C ALA A 175 0.37 12.28 -18.73
N THR A 176 0.34 13.62 -18.60
CA THR A 176 0.75 14.51 -19.70
C THR A 176 2.25 14.42 -20.02
N THR A 177 3.08 13.94 -19.10
CA THR A 177 4.51 13.67 -19.35
C THR A 177 4.75 12.29 -19.98
N GLY A 178 3.70 11.53 -20.26
CA GLY A 178 3.77 10.20 -20.86
C GLY A 178 4.01 9.06 -19.86
N ILE A 179 3.81 9.31 -18.56
CA ILE A 179 3.87 8.26 -17.54
C ILE A 179 2.47 7.62 -17.44
N PRO A 180 2.32 6.31 -17.73
CA PRO A 180 1.07 5.58 -17.53
C PRO A 180 0.57 5.75 -16.09
N THR A 181 -0.66 6.24 -15.95
CA THR A 181 -1.22 6.60 -14.66
C THR A 181 -2.58 5.94 -14.49
N THR A 182 -2.71 5.12 -13.45
CA THR A 182 -3.90 4.34 -13.15
C THR A 182 -4.47 4.74 -11.79
N VAL A 183 -5.78 4.91 -11.72
CA VAL A 183 -6.53 5.01 -10.45
C VAL A 183 -7.20 3.67 -10.19
N LEU A 184 -6.91 3.09 -9.04
CA LEU A 184 -7.48 1.83 -8.58
C LEU A 184 -8.43 2.12 -7.42
N GLY A 185 -9.72 1.82 -7.58
CA GLY A 185 -10.71 2.20 -6.57
C GLY A 185 -12.05 1.53 -6.77
N PHE A 186 -13.10 2.20 -6.34
CA PHE A 186 -14.48 1.75 -6.53
C PHE A 186 -15.20 2.69 -7.49
N HIS A 187 -15.87 2.13 -8.46
CA HIS A 187 -16.59 2.86 -9.50
C HIS A 187 -17.54 3.91 -8.92
N GLU A 188 -18.18 3.62 -7.80
CA GLU A 188 -19.14 4.49 -7.14
C GLU A 188 -18.51 5.79 -6.59
N HIS A 189 -17.21 5.78 -6.30
CA HIS A 189 -16.53 6.91 -5.67
C HIS A 189 -15.64 7.70 -6.62
N ALA A 190 -15.08 7.04 -7.63
CA ALA A 190 -14.04 7.59 -8.51
C ALA A 190 -14.58 8.11 -9.84
N SER A 191 -15.77 8.68 -9.87
CA SER A 191 -16.42 9.17 -11.12
C SER A 191 -15.54 10.11 -11.95
N TRP A 192 -14.69 10.91 -11.32
CA TRP A 192 -13.75 11.80 -12.00
C TRP A 192 -12.66 11.03 -12.77
N ALA A 193 -12.16 9.92 -12.21
CA ALA A 193 -11.16 9.08 -12.85
C ALA A 193 -11.79 8.25 -13.98
N VAL A 194 -13.01 7.74 -13.77
CA VAL A 194 -13.79 7.04 -14.80
C VAL A 194 -14.06 7.93 -16.01
N ALA A 195 -14.31 9.23 -15.79
CA ALA A 195 -14.56 10.20 -16.85
C ALA A 195 -13.28 10.82 -17.45
N SER A 196 -12.10 10.50 -16.93
CA SER A 196 -10.84 11.05 -17.42
C SER A 196 -10.46 10.45 -18.78
N GLU A 197 -9.98 11.29 -19.69
CA GLU A 197 -9.43 10.86 -20.99
C GLU A 197 -7.93 10.52 -20.91
N THR A 198 -7.26 10.86 -19.80
CA THR A 198 -5.81 10.73 -19.63
C THR A 198 -5.40 9.69 -18.61
N LEU A 199 -6.32 9.31 -17.72
CA LEU A 199 -6.07 8.35 -16.66
C LEU A 199 -6.77 7.02 -16.97
N GLU A 200 -6.13 5.91 -16.67
CA GLU A 200 -6.76 4.61 -16.64
C GLU A 200 -7.49 4.45 -15.29
N PHE A 201 -8.75 4.05 -15.32
CA PHE A 201 -9.45 3.61 -14.11
C PHE A 201 -9.60 2.09 -14.12
N VAL A 202 -9.29 1.47 -12.97
CA VAL A 202 -9.50 0.05 -12.73
C VAL A 202 -10.36 -0.11 -11.48
N ASP A 203 -11.49 -0.79 -11.60
CA ASP A 203 -12.27 -1.15 -10.42
C ASP A 203 -11.57 -2.27 -9.64
N LEU A 204 -11.51 -2.14 -8.33
CA LEU A 204 -10.90 -3.16 -7.47
C LEU A 204 -11.52 -4.54 -7.66
N GLU A 205 -12.83 -4.63 -7.92
CA GLU A 205 -13.52 -5.90 -8.13
C GLU A 205 -13.13 -6.59 -9.45
N GLU A 206 -12.54 -5.86 -10.40
CA GLU A 206 -12.04 -6.44 -11.66
C GLU A 206 -10.72 -7.22 -11.45
N ILE A 207 -10.02 -6.99 -10.33
CA ILE A 207 -8.80 -7.73 -10.02
C ILE A 207 -9.16 -9.16 -9.58
N PRO A 208 -8.69 -10.20 -10.29
CA PRO A 208 -9.04 -11.57 -9.98
C PRO A 208 -8.69 -11.98 -8.55
N GLY A 209 -9.70 -12.39 -7.78
CA GLY A 209 -9.52 -12.88 -6.42
C GLY A 209 -9.17 -11.81 -5.38
N VAL A 210 -9.33 -10.52 -5.69
CA VAL A 210 -9.13 -9.41 -4.74
C VAL A 210 -10.13 -9.48 -3.59
N PHE A 211 -11.37 -9.83 -3.88
CA PHE A 211 -12.37 -10.15 -2.88
C PHE A 211 -12.67 -11.66 -2.88
N ARG A 212 -13.02 -12.20 -1.73
CA ARG A 212 -13.38 -13.62 -1.60
C ARG A 212 -14.73 -13.92 -2.24
N GLU A 213 -15.64 -12.96 -2.14
CA GLU A 213 -16.99 -12.98 -2.69
C GLU A 213 -17.31 -11.58 -3.23
N PRO A 214 -18.23 -11.45 -4.19
CA PRO A 214 -18.70 -10.15 -4.64
C PRO A 214 -19.17 -9.29 -3.47
N LEU A 215 -18.92 -7.98 -3.54
CA LEU A 215 -19.34 -7.09 -2.48
C LEU A 215 -20.86 -7.01 -2.41
N PRO A 216 -21.47 -7.17 -1.22
CA PRO A 216 -22.92 -7.15 -1.04
C PRO A 216 -23.45 -5.70 -1.17
N ARG A 217 -23.59 -5.25 -2.41
CA ARG A 217 -24.20 -3.95 -2.68
C ARG A 217 -25.71 -4.01 -2.53
N ILE A 218 -26.25 -3.03 -1.81
CA ILE A 218 -27.68 -2.78 -1.83
C ILE A 218 -27.95 -1.88 -3.05
N SER A 219 -28.62 -2.44 -4.06
CA SER A 219 -29.04 -1.69 -5.24
C SER A 219 -30.55 -1.40 -5.20
N LEU A 220 -30.98 -0.37 -5.92
CA LEU A 220 -32.41 -0.06 -6.06
C LEU A 220 -33.21 -1.21 -6.70
N ASP A 221 -32.53 -2.06 -7.47
CA ASP A 221 -33.16 -3.21 -8.14
C ASP A 221 -33.34 -4.41 -7.20
N ASN A 222 -32.67 -4.43 -6.04
CA ASN A 222 -32.66 -5.52 -5.07
C ASN A 222 -32.91 -5.03 -3.64
N LEU A 223 -33.87 -4.11 -3.48
CA LEU A 223 -34.24 -3.64 -2.16
C LEU A 223 -34.93 -4.74 -1.34
N PRO A 224 -34.56 -4.94 -0.07
CA PRO A 224 -35.33 -5.78 0.84
C PRO A 224 -36.73 -5.20 1.07
N GLU A 225 -37.72 -6.04 1.37
CA GLU A 225 -39.11 -5.63 1.58
C GLU A 225 -39.25 -4.59 2.70
N GLU A 226 -38.42 -4.66 3.73
CA GLU A 226 -38.36 -3.71 4.85
C GLU A 226 -37.67 -2.37 4.47
N GLY A 227 -37.10 -2.26 3.26
CA GLY A 227 -36.31 -1.12 2.81
C GLY A 227 -34.84 -1.21 3.25
N ALA A 228 -34.01 -0.34 2.68
CA ALA A 228 -32.60 -0.25 3.01
C ALA A 228 -32.11 1.20 3.03
N TRP A 229 -31.13 1.46 3.90
CA TRP A 229 -30.44 2.73 3.93
C TRP A 229 -29.30 2.71 2.89
N LEU A 230 -29.39 3.56 1.90
CA LEU A 230 -28.30 3.81 0.96
C LEU A 230 -27.48 4.97 1.54
N GLN A 231 -26.26 4.64 1.95
CA GLN A 231 -25.36 5.62 2.54
C GLN A 231 -24.86 6.61 1.45
N PRO A 232 -24.62 7.88 1.80
CA PRO A 232 -24.06 8.83 0.86
C PRO A 232 -22.62 8.43 0.51
N PHE A 233 -22.26 8.50 -0.77
CA PHE A 233 -20.88 8.29 -1.22
C PHE A 233 -19.92 9.37 -0.71
N ARG A 234 -20.45 10.57 -0.40
CA ARG A 234 -19.70 11.69 0.18
C ARG A 234 -20.51 12.38 1.27
N PRO A 235 -19.87 12.85 2.34
CA PRO A 235 -20.57 13.62 3.34
C PRO A 235 -21.11 14.92 2.75
N LEU A 236 -22.25 15.38 3.22
CA LEU A 236 -22.86 16.62 2.73
C LEU A 236 -21.94 17.85 2.90
N SER A 237 -21.03 17.79 3.86
CA SER A 237 -20.01 18.83 4.08
C SER A 237 -19.03 19.00 2.93
N SER A 238 -18.89 18.02 2.05
CA SER A 238 -18.05 18.13 0.83
C SER A 238 -18.58 19.16 -0.17
N LEU A 239 -19.83 19.62 -0.03
CA LEU A 239 -20.41 20.68 -0.85
C LEU A 239 -20.01 22.08 -0.39
N LEU A 240 -19.39 22.21 0.79
CA LEU A 240 -18.96 23.52 1.29
C LEU A 240 -17.63 23.91 0.65
N PRO A 241 -17.55 25.08 -0.02
CA PRO A 241 -16.29 25.56 -0.57
C PRO A 241 -15.27 25.80 0.55
N GLY A 242 -14.05 25.25 0.41
CA GLY A 242 -12.91 25.56 1.29
C GLY A 242 -12.72 24.70 2.52
N ARG A 243 -13.30 23.48 2.58
CA ARG A 243 -12.79 22.42 3.48
C ARG A 243 -12.04 21.38 2.65
N PRO A 244 -10.75 21.17 3.01
CA PRO A 244 -9.97 20.07 2.44
C PRO A 244 -10.58 18.73 2.75
#